data_a3c03e9e27fac8dae076633107f601cf
#
_entry.id   a3c03e9e27fac8dae076633107f601cf
#
_cell.length_a   1.000
_cell.length_b   1.000
_cell.length_c   1.000
_cell.angle_alpha   90.00
_cell.angle_beta   90.00
_cell.angle_gamma   90.00
#
_symmetry.space_group_name_H-M   'P 1'
#
loop_
_entity.id
_entity.type
_entity.pdbx_description
1 polymer ?
#
loop_
_entity_poly.entity_id
_entity_poly.type
_entity_poly.pdbx_seq_one_letter_code
_entity_poly.pdbx_strand_id
1 'polypeptide(L)'
;PDYAAYSAKIAELNQQYGNRIKKGIEIGYYAPRKDDILAFLADKDYDLKLLSVHHNGSFDYLEEPVLQLDKMELIPSYLIELEEAIEAVPADVLAHFDYGFRKFALTVEELKTFEPELRQLFQKMIDHGLAFELNCKSMYLYGHEELYIYALSLVKELGGQRFSVGSDGHKLEHFRLQFDRVAKILAEAGIGEEQLI
;
A
#
# COMPACT_ATOMS: atom_id res chain seq x y z
N PRO A 1 -5.79 1.87 18.50
CA PRO A 1 -5.65 0.45 18.90
C PRO A 1 -4.85 0.33 20.20
N ASP A 2 -5.17 -0.68 21.02
CA ASP A 2 -4.42 -0.98 22.24
C ASP A 2 -3.08 -1.66 21.85
N TYR A 3 -2.02 -0.88 21.81
CA TYR A 3 -0.69 -1.35 21.44
C TYR A 3 -0.14 -2.41 22.42
N ALA A 4 -0.41 -2.28 23.71
CA ALA A 4 0.07 -3.21 24.72
C ALA A 4 -0.58 -4.59 24.56
N ALA A 5 -1.89 -4.63 24.41
CA ALA A 5 -2.64 -5.87 24.16
C ALA A 5 -2.24 -6.53 22.83
N TYR A 6 -2.07 -5.74 21.77
CA TYR A 6 -1.59 -6.22 20.46
C TYR A 6 -0.18 -6.83 20.55
N SER A 7 0.75 -6.10 21.18
CA SER A 7 2.14 -6.56 21.35
C SER A 7 2.22 -7.84 22.19
N ALA A 8 1.45 -7.93 23.26
CA ALA A 8 1.36 -9.14 24.10
C ALA A 8 0.83 -10.34 23.30
N LYS A 9 -0.19 -10.12 22.43
CA LYS A 9 -0.73 -11.19 21.60
C LYS A 9 0.27 -11.68 20.54
N ILE A 10 1.01 -10.78 19.91
CA ILE A 10 2.08 -11.16 18.97
C ILE A 10 3.17 -11.96 19.69
N ALA A 11 3.57 -11.54 20.90
CA ALA A 11 4.56 -12.26 21.69
C ALA A 11 4.09 -13.68 22.08
N GLU A 12 2.83 -13.82 22.51
CA GLU A 12 2.21 -15.14 22.80
C GLU A 12 2.25 -16.06 21.57
N LEU A 13 1.81 -15.54 20.42
CA LEU A 13 1.78 -16.30 19.17
C LEU A 13 3.20 -16.68 18.70
N ASN A 14 4.18 -15.81 18.88
CA ASN A 14 5.56 -16.09 18.52
C ASN A 14 6.21 -17.18 19.40
N GLN A 15 5.79 -17.33 20.66
CA GLN A 15 6.18 -18.47 21.48
C GLN A 15 5.66 -19.79 20.88
N GLN A 16 4.47 -19.78 20.30
CA GLN A 16 3.85 -20.96 19.70
C GLN A 16 4.40 -21.26 18.30
N TYR A 17 4.69 -20.23 17.49
CA TYR A 17 5.01 -20.36 16.06
C TYR A 17 6.48 -20.00 15.70
N GLY A 18 7.37 -19.86 16.69
CA GLY A 18 8.81 -19.72 16.48
C GLY A 18 9.24 -18.39 15.87
N ASN A 19 8.75 -17.27 16.37
CA ASN A 19 9.12 -15.91 15.99
C ASN A 19 8.89 -15.57 14.49
N ARG A 20 7.85 -16.13 13.91
CA ARG A 20 7.51 -15.90 12.49
C ARG A 20 6.54 -14.75 12.25
N ILE A 21 5.91 -14.24 13.33
CA ILE A 21 4.86 -13.24 13.24
C ILE A 21 5.48 -11.88 13.53
N LYS A 22 5.43 -10.99 12.54
CA LYS A 22 5.89 -9.62 12.67
C LYS A 22 4.76 -8.71 13.16
N LYS A 23 5.13 -7.75 13.98
CA LYS A 23 4.22 -6.75 14.52
C LYS A 23 4.16 -5.58 13.54
N GLY A 24 3.09 -5.48 12.78
CA GLY A 24 2.88 -4.42 11.79
C GLY A 24 1.81 -3.41 12.19
N ILE A 25 1.81 -2.29 11.51
CA ILE A 25 0.73 -1.30 11.55
C ILE A 25 0.47 -0.76 10.15
N GLU A 26 -0.79 -0.57 9.81
CA GLU A 26 -1.19 0.26 8.70
C GLU A 26 -1.53 1.67 9.21
N ILE A 27 -0.88 2.66 8.63
CA ILE A 27 -0.97 4.07 9.00
C ILE A 27 -1.82 4.75 7.94
N GLY A 28 -3.09 5.03 8.27
CA GLY A 28 -3.95 5.89 7.45
C GLY A 28 -3.54 7.35 7.64
N TYR A 29 -2.79 7.91 6.68
CA TYR A 29 -2.40 9.31 6.72
C TYR A 29 -3.60 10.23 6.52
N TYR A 30 -3.62 11.29 7.31
CA TYR A 30 -4.54 12.41 7.15
C TYR A 30 -3.82 13.69 7.58
N ALA A 31 -3.56 14.59 6.66
CA ALA A 31 -2.71 15.76 6.86
C ALA A 31 -3.03 16.58 8.14
N PRO A 32 -4.31 16.87 8.45
CA PRO A 32 -4.66 17.59 9.69
C PRO A 32 -4.35 16.84 11.00
N ARG A 33 -4.09 15.52 10.93
CA ARG A 33 -3.75 14.67 12.08
C ARG A 33 -2.30 14.20 12.07
N LYS A 34 -1.45 14.79 11.23
CA LYS A 34 -0.02 14.41 11.09
C LYS A 34 0.70 14.35 12.44
N ASP A 35 0.58 15.39 13.25
CA ASP A 35 1.29 15.45 14.54
C ASP A 35 0.80 14.39 15.52
N ASP A 36 -0.50 14.05 15.51
CA ASP A 36 -1.05 12.97 16.32
C ASP A 36 -0.53 11.60 15.86
N ILE A 37 -0.42 11.40 14.55
CA ILE A 37 0.14 10.18 13.95
C ILE A 37 1.60 10.02 14.37
N LEU A 38 2.41 11.06 14.22
CA LEU A 38 3.82 11.04 14.61
C LEU A 38 3.99 10.80 16.11
N ALA A 39 3.22 11.49 16.95
CA ALA A 39 3.22 11.30 18.40
C ALA A 39 2.80 9.87 18.79
N PHE A 40 1.81 9.31 18.09
CA PHE A 40 1.40 7.91 18.31
C PHE A 40 2.50 6.90 17.97
N LEU A 41 3.28 7.16 16.93
CA LEU A 41 4.33 6.23 16.48
C LEU A 41 5.64 6.36 17.29
N ALA A 42 5.89 7.51 17.90
CA ALA A 42 7.20 7.88 18.46
C ALA A 42 7.74 6.92 19.54
N ASP A 43 6.83 6.34 20.33
CA ASP A 43 7.15 5.45 21.47
C ASP A 43 6.81 3.97 21.19
N LYS A 44 6.52 3.61 19.93
CA LYS A 44 6.06 2.26 19.55
C LYS A 44 7.02 1.59 18.60
N ASP A 45 7.30 0.34 18.92
CA ASP A 45 8.18 -0.52 18.16
C ASP A 45 7.36 -1.44 17.25
N TYR A 46 7.34 -1.14 15.96
CA TYR A 46 6.73 -1.96 14.91
C TYR A 46 7.80 -2.53 13.99
N ASP A 47 7.69 -3.81 13.66
CA ASP A 47 8.56 -4.50 12.70
C ASP A 47 8.30 -4.02 11.26
N LEU A 48 7.08 -3.56 10.97
CA LEU A 48 6.65 -3.10 9.64
C LEU A 48 5.57 -2.02 9.75
N LYS A 49 5.75 -0.95 9.01
CA LYS A 49 4.79 0.17 8.90
C LYS A 49 4.35 0.32 7.45
N LEU A 50 3.07 0.11 7.18
CA LEU A 50 2.43 0.36 5.90
C LEU A 50 1.81 1.75 5.91
N LEU A 51 2.06 2.53 4.87
CA LEU A 51 1.51 3.88 4.70
C LEU A 51 0.37 3.85 3.70
N SER A 52 -0.77 4.38 4.09
CA SER A 52 -1.97 4.46 3.27
C SER A 52 -2.64 5.82 3.37
N VAL A 53 -3.48 6.16 2.39
CA VAL A 53 -4.42 7.27 2.42
C VAL A 53 -5.80 6.71 2.08
N HIS A 54 -6.75 6.81 3.02
CA HIS A 54 -8.09 6.25 2.85
C HIS A 54 -9.15 7.31 2.60
N HIS A 55 -8.94 8.52 3.07
CA HIS A 55 -9.88 9.64 2.94
C HIS A 55 -9.14 10.97 2.87
N ASN A 56 -9.76 11.95 2.22
CA ASN A 56 -9.24 13.31 2.10
C ASN A 56 -9.85 14.30 3.12
N GLY A 57 -10.59 13.78 4.10
CA GLY A 57 -11.29 14.58 5.09
C GLY A 57 -12.74 14.93 4.74
N SER A 58 -13.13 14.80 3.48
CA SER A 58 -14.51 15.02 3.02
C SER A 58 -15.25 13.70 2.81
N PHE A 59 -14.56 12.66 2.36
CA PHE A 59 -15.11 11.32 2.13
C PHE A 59 -14.00 10.25 2.21
N ASP A 60 -14.39 9.01 2.47
CA ASP A 60 -13.56 7.85 2.25
C ASP A 60 -13.61 7.48 0.75
N TYR A 61 -12.46 7.17 0.15
CA TYR A 61 -12.34 6.85 -1.27
C TYR A 61 -13.11 5.58 -1.68
N LEU A 62 -13.53 4.74 -0.74
CA LEU A 62 -14.41 3.59 -1.01
C LEU A 62 -15.91 3.88 -0.82
N GLU A 63 -16.30 5.13 -0.50
CA GLU A 63 -17.71 5.51 -0.45
C GLU A 63 -18.31 5.63 -1.85
N GLU A 64 -19.63 5.32 -1.98
CA GLU A 64 -20.33 5.37 -3.26
C GLU A 64 -20.29 6.73 -3.98
N PRO A 65 -20.37 7.89 -3.26
CA PRO A 65 -20.30 9.20 -3.90
C PRO A 65 -19.03 9.45 -4.72
N VAL A 66 -17.93 8.75 -4.43
CA VAL A 66 -16.65 8.86 -5.18
C VAL A 66 -16.83 8.56 -6.66
N LEU A 67 -17.70 7.60 -7.00
CA LEU A 67 -17.99 7.23 -8.40
C LEU A 67 -18.69 8.34 -9.22
N GLN A 68 -19.15 9.40 -8.57
CA GLN A 68 -19.74 10.57 -9.23
C GLN A 68 -18.69 11.68 -9.52
N LEU A 69 -17.48 11.51 -9.01
CA LEU A 69 -16.40 12.46 -9.21
C LEU A 69 -15.69 12.22 -10.55
N ASP A 70 -15.12 13.28 -11.10
CA ASP A 70 -14.28 13.14 -12.28
C ASP A 70 -12.96 12.47 -11.91
N LYS A 71 -12.75 11.26 -12.44
CA LYS A 71 -11.52 10.51 -12.21
C LYS A 71 -10.27 11.22 -12.71
N MET A 72 -10.41 12.12 -13.72
CA MET A 72 -9.29 12.90 -14.25
C MET A 72 -8.79 13.97 -13.26
N GLU A 73 -9.63 14.38 -12.32
CA GLU A 73 -9.26 15.31 -11.24
C GLU A 73 -8.93 14.54 -9.95
N LEU A 74 -9.70 13.49 -9.67
CA LEU A 74 -9.56 12.70 -8.43
C LEU A 74 -8.22 11.98 -8.35
N ILE A 75 -7.82 11.27 -9.42
CA ILE A 75 -6.62 10.42 -9.39
C ILE A 75 -5.36 11.26 -9.16
N PRO A 76 -5.09 12.35 -9.90
CA PRO A 76 -3.93 13.20 -9.61
C PRO A 76 -3.94 13.77 -8.18
N SER A 77 -5.09 14.23 -7.68
CA SER A 77 -5.21 14.72 -6.31
C SER A 77 -4.86 13.64 -5.28
N TYR A 78 -5.34 12.44 -5.48
CA TYR A 78 -5.03 11.31 -4.60
C TYR A 78 -3.54 10.94 -4.62
N LEU A 79 -2.91 10.93 -5.80
CA LEU A 79 -1.47 10.65 -5.91
C LEU A 79 -0.62 11.71 -5.20
N ILE A 80 -1.03 12.99 -5.24
CA ILE A 80 -0.40 14.08 -4.47
C ILE A 80 -0.53 13.83 -2.96
N GLU A 81 -1.69 13.39 -2.48
CA GLU A 81 -1.88 13.04 -1.05
C GLU A 81 -0.97 11.89 -0.61
N LEU A 82 -0.73 10.89 -1.46
CA LEU A 82 0.24 9.82 -1.20
C LEU A 82 1.67 10.36 -1.13
N GLU A 83 2.05 11.28 -2.02
CA GLU A 83 3.36 11.92 -1.98
C GLU A 83 3.57 12.73 -0.69
N GLU A 84 2.56 13.50 -0.26
CA GLU A 84 2.59 14.22 1.01
C GLU A 84 2.71 13.25 2.21
N ALA A 85 2.01 12.13 2.16
CA ALA A 85 2.08 11.11 3.20
C ALA A 85 3.49 10.50 3.32
N ILE A 86 4.15 10.20 2.19
CA ILE A 86 5.52 9.67 2.15
C ILE A 86 6.50 10.64 2.80
N GLU A 87 6.38 11.94 2.54
CA GLU A 87 7.24 12.95 3.15
C GLU A 87 6.94 13.18 4.64
N ALA A 88 5.69 12.96 5.05
CA ALA A 88 5.21 13.32 6.36
C ALA A 88 5.45 12.25 7.43
N VAL A 89 5.41 10.96 7.06
CA VAL A 89 5.38 9.86 8.02
C VAL A 89 6.39 8.77 7.65
N PRO A 90 7.29 8.37 8.58
CA PRO A 90 8.23 7.29 8.33
C PRO A 90 7.49 5.95 8.21
N ALA A 91 7.67 5.27 7.08
CA ALA A 91 7.05 3.99 6.79
C ALA A 91 8.00 3.06 6.01
N ASP A 92 7.63 1.80 5.88
CA ASP A 92 8.43 0.76 5.22
C ASP A 92 7.81 0.34 3.87
N VAL A 93 6.49 0.51 3.71
CA VAL A 93 5.72 0.08 2.53
C VAL A 93 4.75 1.18 2.14
N LEU A 94 4.66 1.50 0.85
CA LEU A 94 3.52 2.21 0.28
C LEU A 94 2.42 1.19 0.00
N ALA A 95 1.38 1.19 0.83
CA ALA A 95 0.25 0.29 0.70
C ALA A 95 -0.65 0.71 -0.47
N HIS A 96 -1.25 -0.29 -1.13
CA HIS A 96 -2.34 -0.15 -2.12
C HIS A 96 -2.44 1.23 -2.79
N PHE A 97 -1.47 1.56 -3.63
CA PHE A 97 -1.37 2.86 -4.33
C PHE A 97 -2.65 3.26 -5.09
N ASP A 98 -3.54 2.31 -5.33
CA ASP A 98 -4.77 2.45 -6.09
C ASP A 98 -6.02 2.75 -5.25
N TYR A 99 -5.92 2.89 -3.91
CA TYR A 99 -7.08 2.99 -3.03
C TYR A 99 -8.02 4.14 -3.41
N GLY A 100 -7.49 5.29 -3.79
CA GLY A 100 -8.26 6.46 -4.19
C GLY A 100 -9.08 6.27 -5.47
N PHE A 101 -8.74 5.28 -6.29
CA PHE A 101 -9.45 4.96 -7.53
C PHE A 101 -9.85 3.48 -7.65
N ARG A 102 -9.75 2.74 -6.55
CA ARG A 102 -10.02 1.29 -6.50
C ARG A 102 -11.43 0.90 -6.96
N LYS A 103 -12.41 1.78 -6.79
CA LYS A 103 -13.79 1.52 -7.22
C LYS A 103 -14.05 1.80 -8.70
N PHE A 104 -13.14 2.46 -9.39
CA PHE A 104 -13.28 2.71 -10.82
C PHE A 104 -12.80 1.50 -11.63
N ALA A 105 -13.57 1.16 -12.66
CA ALA A 105 -13.13 0.17 -13.65
C ALA A 105 -12.16 0.84 -14.63
N LEU A 106 -10.89 0.97 -14.22
CA LEU A 106 -9.84 1.55 -15.04
C LEU A 106 -9.17 0.50 -15.92
N THR A 107 -8.88 0.88 -17.15
CA THR A 107 -7.97 0.14 -18.04
C THR A 107 -6.54 0.63 -17.86
N VAL A 108 -5.58 -0.18 -18.30
CA VAL A 108 -4.15 0.24 -18.32
C VAL A 108 -3.95 1.49 -19.18
N GLU A 109 -4.66 1.60 -20.31
CA GLU A 109 -4.55 2.79 -21.18
C GLU A 109 -5.07 4.06 -20.49
N GLU A 110 -6.11 3.96 -19.68
CA GLU A 110 -6.57 5.08 -18.87
C GLU A 110 -5.57 5.40 -17.75
N LEU A 111 -4.99 4.39 -17.09
CA LEU A 111 -3.96 4.60 -16.07
C LEU A 111 -2.70 5.27 -16.64
N LYS A 112 -2.32 4.95 -17.87
CA LYS A 112 -1.18 5.58 -18.57
C LYS A 112 -1.34 7.09 -18.75
N THR A 113 -2.55 7.62 -18.74
CA THR A 113 -2.76 9.08 -18.81
C THR A 113 -2.19 9.80 -17.59
N PHE A 114 -1.98 9.08 -16.48
CA PHE A 114 -1.40 9.56 -15.22
C PHE A 114 0.04 9.06 -15.01
N GLU A 115 0.70 8.58 -16.07
CA GLU A 115 2.07 8.05 -15.94
C GLU A 115 3.06 9.08 -15.35
N PRO A 116 3.04 10.36 -15.72
CA PRO A 116 3.92 11.36 -15.12
C PRO A 116 3.77 11.43 -13.59
N GLU A 117 2.54 11.47 -13.08
CA GLU A 117 2.23 11.54 -11.66
C GLU A 117 2.59 10.23 -10.94
N LEU A 118 2.33 9.08 -11.58
CA LEU A 118 2.74 7.78 -11.05
C LEU A 118 4.26 7.67 -10.93
N ARG A 119 5.00 8.12 -11.96
CA ARG A 119 6.46 8.12 -11.91
C ARG A 119 7.00 9.03 -10.80
N GLN A 120 6.38 10.19 -10.60
CA GLN A 120 6.75 11.11 -9.51
C GLN A 120 6.51 10.45 -8.14
N LEU A 121 5.33 9.86 -7.92
CA LEU A 121 5.01 9.14 -6.70
C LEU A 121 5.99 7.98 -6.45
N PHE A 122 6.24 7.14 -7.45
CA PHE A 122 7.11 5.97 -7.29
C PHE A 122 8.57 6.36 -7.13
N GLN A 123 9.03 7.42 -7.77
CA GLN A 123 10.38 7.94 -7.51
C GLN A 123 10.50 8.41 -6.06
N LYS A 124 9.52 9.17 -5.56
CA LYS A 124 9.50 9.61 -4.16
C LYS A 124 9.46 8.43 -3.19
N MET A 125 8.65 7.40 -3.46
CA MET A 125 8.61 6.16 -2.70
C MET A 125 9.99 5.49 -2.62
N ILE A 126 10.70 5.39 -3.75
CA ILE A 126 12.04 4.81 -3.86
C ILE A 126 13.05 5.65 -3.07
N ASP A 127 13.04 6.97 -3.24
CA ASP A 127 13.97 7.91 -2.58
C ASP A 127 13.84 7.87 -1.04
N HIS A 128 12.63 7.59 -0.54
CA HIS A 128 12.36 7.41 0.89
C HIS A 128 12.54 5.97 1.37
N GLY A 129 12.93 5.04 0.49
CA GLY A 129 13.24 3.65 0.82
C GLY A 129 12.03 2.78 1.13
N LEU A 130 10.82 3.20 0.74
CA LEU A 130 9.62 2.37 0.90
C LEU A 130 9.58 1.26 -0.15
N ALA A 131 8.97 0.14 0.23
CA ALA A 131 8.65 -0.94 -0.70
C ALA A 131 7.34 -0.66 -1.43
N PHE A 132 7.26 -1.10 -2.69
CA PHE A 132 6.01 -1.14 -3.44
C PHE A 132 5.19 -2.37 -3.05
N GLU A 133 3.93 -2.19 -2.66
CA GLU A 133 3.04 -3.31 -2.33
C GLU A 133 2.32 -3.85 -3.57
N LEU A 134 2.38 -5.17 -3.77
CA LEU A 134 1.42 -5.89 -4.60
C LEU A 134 0.23 -6.28 -3.73
N ASN A 135 -0.83 -5.47 -3.76
CA ASN A 135 -2.02 -5.66 -2.93
C ASN A 135 -2.99 -6.63 -3.59
N CYS A 136 -3.09 -7.85 -3.05
CA CYS A 136 -3.91 -8.92 -3.63
C CYS A 136 -5.41 -8.60 -3.62
N LYS A 137 -5.89 -7.82 -2.65
CA LYS A 137 -7.30 -7.41 -2.62
C LYS A 137 -7.64 -6.49 -3.80
N SER A 138 -6.81 -5.49 -4.07
CA SER A 138 -6.95 -4.65 -5.26
C SER A 138 -6.89 -5.47 -6.54
N MET A 139 -5.86 -6.29 -6.65
CA MET A 139 -5.60 -7.07 -7.87
C MET A 139 -6.74 -8.04 -8.19
N TYR A 140 -7.25 -8.78 -7.18
CA TYR A 140 -8.12 -9.93 -7.44
C TYR A 140 -9.58 -9.75 -6.99
N LEU A 141 -9.88 -8.83 -6.08
CA LEU A 141 -11.27 -8.54 -5.68
C LEU A 141 -11.83 -7.29 -6.37
N TYR A 142 -10.96 -6.37 -6.80
CA TYR A 142 -11.35 -5.18 -7.55
C TYR A 142 -10.95 -5.25 -9.03
N GLY A 143 -10.20 -6.28 -9.45
CA GLY A 143 -9.85 -6.51 -10.84
C GLY A 143 -8.70 -5.64 -11.37
N HIS A 144 -7.85 -5.11 -10.49
CA HIS A 144 -6.75 -4.21 -10.84
C HIS A 144 -5.41 -4.93 -11.13
N GLU A 145 -5.42 -6.25 -11.39
CA GLU A 145 -4.19 -7.01 -11.64
C GLU A 145 -3.30 -6.36 -12.71
N GLU A 146 -3.88 -6.03 -13.88
CA GLU A 146 -3.14 -5.41 -14.98
C GLU A 146 -2.61 -4.01 -14.64
N LEU A 147 -3.33 -3.25 -13.79
CA LEU A 147 -2.86 -1.96 -13.32
C LEU A 147 -1.62 -2.10 -12.42
N TYR A 148 -1.62 -3.15 -11.56
CA TYR A 148 -0.46 -3.46 -10.71
C TYR A 148 0.74 -3.96 -11.51
N ILE A 149 0.53 -4.77 -12.55
CA ILE A 149 1.60 -5.21 -13.45
C ILE A 149 2.23 -3.99 -14.16
N TYR A 150 1.42 -3.07 -14.64
CA TYR A 150 1.91 -1.83 -15.24
C TYR A 150 2.66 -0.96 -14.23
N ALA A 151 2.08 -0.71 -13.05
CA ALA A 151 2.73 0.05 -11.99
C ALA A 151 4.07 -0.57 -11.56
N LEU A 152 4.12 -1.91 -11.43
CA LEU A 152 5.35 -2.66 -11.14
C LEU A 152 6.43 -2.42 -12.20
N SER A 153 6.04 -2.36 -13.49
CA SER A 153 7.00 -2.06 -14.57
C SER A 153 7.60 -0.67 -14.41
N LEU A 154 6.79 0.34 -14.06
CA LEU A 154 7.28 1.70 -13.81
C LEU A 154 8.23 1.75 -12.61
N VAL A 155 7.88 1.09 -11.50
CA VAL A 155 8.75 1.01 -10.31
C VAL A 155 10.10 0.40 -10.66
N LYS A 156 10.12 -0.67 -11.46
CA LYS A 156 11.37 -1.30 -11.92
C LYS A 156 12.18 -0.41 -12.85
N GLU A 157 11.55 0.25 -13.81
CA GLU A 157 12.22 1.21 -14.69
C GLU A 157 12.89 2.36 -13.91
N LEU A 158 12.27 2.80 -12.81
CA LEU A 158 12.81 3.80 -11.89
C LEU A 158 13.90 3.26 -10.95
N GLY A 159 14.22 1.96 -11.02
CA GLY A 159 15.24 1.32 -10.19
C GLY A 159 14.77 0.85 -8.82
N GLY A 160 13.47 0.71 -8.60
CA GLY A 160 12.92 0.17 -7.36
C GLY A 160 13.39 -1.26 -7.09
N GLN A 161 13.79 -1.51 -5.83
CA GLN A 161 14.40 -2.79 -5.40
C GLN A 161 13.69 -3.41 -4.20
N ARG A 162 12.67 -2.77 -3.67
CA ARG A 162 11.96 -3.23 -2.47
C ARG A 162 10.49 -3.46 -2.79
N PHE A 163 9.99 -4.65 -2.49
CA PHE A 163 8.63 -5.06 -2.78
C PHE A 163 7.98 -5.75 -1.59
N SER A 164 6.68 -5.71 -1.52
CA SER A 164 5.87 -6.38 -0.51
C SER A 164 4.66 -7.03 -1.14
N VAL A 165 4.15 -8.10 -0.57
CA VAL A 165 2.92 -8.77 -0.99
C VAL A 165 1.92 -8.74 0.15
N GLY A 166 0.83 -8.02 -0.02
CA GLY A 166 -0.23 -7.87 0.96
C GLY A 166 -1.52 -8.58 0.57
N SER A 167 -2.09 -9.38 1.48
CA SER A 167 -3.46 -9.90 1.30
C SER A 167 -4.53 -8.82 1.46
N ASP A 168 -4.27 -7.81 2.27
CA ASP A 168 -5.26 -6.81 2.75
C ASP A 168 -6.54 -7.52 3.25
N GLY A 169 -6.30 -8.62 4.00
CA GLY A 169 -7.33 -9.60 4.35
C GLY A 169 -8.17 -9.19 5.56
N HIS A 170 -9.49 -9.06 5.37
CA HIS A 170 -10.47 -8.79 6.44
C HIS A 170 -11.27 -10.03 6.83
N LYS A 171 -11.03 -11.17 6.17
CA LYS A 171 -11.67 -12.46 6.40
C LYS A 171 -10.64 -13.57 6.24
N LEU A 172 -10.91 -14.75 6.83
CA LEU A 172 -10.02 -15.90 6.73
C LEU A 172 -9.75 -16.33 5.27
N GLU A 173 -10.75 -16.26 4.41
CA GLU A 173 -10.65 -16.59 2.99
C GLU A 173 -9.72 -15.64 2.19
N HIS A 174 -9.42 -14.46 2.74
CA HIS A 174 -8.48 -13.52 2.15
C HIS A 174 -7.02 -13.80 2.57
N PHE A 175 -6.80 -14.74 3.50
CA PHE A 175 -5.44 -15.07 3.93
C PHE A 175 -4.64 -15.68 2.77
N ARG A 176 -3.53 -15.05 2.40
CA ARG A 176 -2.71 -15.41 1.25
C ARG A 176 -3.49 -15.44 -0.07
N LEU A 177 -4.43 -14.52 -0.24
CA LEU A 177 -5.26 -14.41 -1.44
C LEU A 177 -4.39 -14.38 -2.71
N GLN A 178 -4.48 -15.43 -3.53
CA GLN A 178 -3.80 -15.55 -4.82
C GLN A 178 -2.27 -15.33 -4.79
N PHE A 179 -1.59 -15.59 -3.66
CA PHE A 179 -0.14 -15.42 -3.54
C PHE A 179 0.64 -16.21 -4.59
N ASP A 180 0.13 -17.38 -5.02
CA ASP A 180 0.77 -18.19 -6.08
C ASP A 180 0.75 -17.48 -7.45
N ARG A 181 -0.27 -16.64 -7.71
CA ARG A 181 -0.32 -15.79 -8.92
C ARG A 181 0.66 -14.64 -8.80
N VAL A 182 0.71 -13.97 -7.65
CA VAL A 182 1.67 -12.90 -7.41
C VAL A 182 3.11 -13.39 -7.51
N ALA A 183 3.40 -14.59 -7.01
CA ALA A 183 4.73 -15.19 -7.13
C ALA A 183 5.16 -15.37 -8.60
N LYS A 184 4.23 -15.70 -9.50
CA LYS A 184 4.52 -15.77 -10.95
C LYS A 184 4.81 -14.39 -11.54
N ILE A 185 3.99 -13.37 -11.18
CA ILE A 185 4.21 -11.98 -11.62
C ILE A 185 5.60 -11.50 -11.18
N LEU A 186 5.97 -11.74 -9.92
CA LEU A 186 7.28 -11.39 -9.39
C LEU A 186 8.42 -12.09 -10.15
N ALA A 187 8.27 -13.40 -10.41
CA ALA A 187 9.26 -14.18 -11.16
C ALA A 187 9.41 -13.68 -12.61
N GLU A 188 8.29 -13.40 -13.30
CA GLU A 188 8.28 -12.83 -14.65
C GLU A 188 8.90 -11.43 -14.68
N ALA A 189 8.69 -10.65 -13.62
CA ALA A 189 9.34 -9.37 -13.45
C ALA A 189 10.81 -9.47 -13.03
N GLY A 190 11.36 -10.67 -12.76
CA GLY A 190 12.74 -10.88 -12.30
C GLY A 190 12.99 -10.32 -10.89
N ILE A 191 12.00 -10.40 -10.01
CA ILE A 191 12.10 -10.00 -8.60
C ILE A 191 12.34 -11.24 -7.76
N GLY A 192 13.47 -11.27 -7.06
CA GLY A 192 13.88 -12.35 -6.16
C GLY A 192 13.41 -12.16 -4.72
N GLU A 193 13.56 -13.22 -3.90
CA GLU A 193 13.18 -13.18 -2.48
C GLU A 193 13.94 -12.12 -1.68
N GLU A 194 15.18 -11.80 -2.07
CA GLU A 194 16.02 -10.78 -1.44
C GLU A 194 15.48 -9.35 -1.58
N GLN A 195 14.55 -9.13 -2.50
CA GLN A 195 13.87 -7.85 -2.73
C GLN A 195 12.53 -7.76 -1.99
N LEU A 196 12.07 -8.86 -1.39
CA LEU A 196 10.84 -8.90 -0.59
C LEU A 196 11.12 -8.55 0.88
N ILE A 197 10.25 -7.74 1.49
CA ILE A 197 10.36 -7.33 2.89
C ILE A 197 9.24 -7.90 3.75
#